data_fe2854d8c44e6e11cce3b651dcbe6782
#
_entry.id   fe2854d8c44e6e11cce3b651dcbe6782
#
_cell.length_a   1.000
_cell.length_b   1.000
_cell.length_c   1.000
_cell.angle_alpha   90.00
_cell.angle_beta   90.00
_cell.angle_gamma   90.00
#
_symmetry.space_group_name_H-M   'P 1'
#
loop_
_entity.id
_entity.type
_entity.pdbx_description
1 polymer ?
#
loop_
_entity_poly.entity_id
_entity_poly.type
_entity_poly.pdbx_seq_one_letter_code
_entity_poly.pdbx_strand_id
1 'polypeptide(L)'
;MDKDELTAWALANGWQMMAGAPSLTRPSAPKEAIVRMVLKATVANLEVKKPAGKWEKISGESYARIQPDPETGLPQGLGFEKIPSFTMLMQQNKDNQVFAKMGGMTKPR
;
A
#
# COMPACT_ATOMS: atom_id res chain seq x y z
N MET A 1 9.42 -1.62 -12.67
CA MET A 1 9.06 -2.68 -11.69
C MET A 1 7.86 -3.44 -12.24
N ASP A 2 7.95 -4.74 -12.26
CA ASP A 2 6.83 -5.54 -12.71
C ASP A 2 5.83 -5.80 -11.57
N LYS A 3 4.79 -6.57 -11.87
CA LYS A 3 3.72 -6.84 -10.91
C LYS A 3 4.24 -7.52 -9.65
N ASP A 4 5.12 -8.51 -9.80
CA ASP A 4 5.65 -9.25 -8.67
C ASP A 4 6.59 -8.39 -7.82
N GLU A 5 7.39 -7.55 -8.47
CA GLU A 5 8.28 -6.64 -7.76
C GLU A 5 7.49 -5.60 -6.96
N LEU A 6 6.42 -5.06 -7.54
CA LEU A 6 5.56 -4.11 -6.82
C LEU A 6 4.87 -4.78 -5.63
N THR A 7 4.39 -6.00 -5.83
CA THR A 7 3.75 -6.74 -4.73
C THR A 7 4.75 -7.00 -3.61
N ALA A 8 5.96 -7.44 -3.95
CA ALA A 8 6.99 -7.71 -2.94
C ALA A 8 7.38 -6.43 -2.21
N TRP A 9 7.54 -5.33 -2.94
CA TRP A 9 7.84 -4.04 -2.32
C TRP A 9 6.73 -3.64 -1.34
N ALA A 10 5.48 -3.77 -1.76
CA ALA A 10 4.34 -3.39 -0.94
C ALA A 10 4.31 -4.20 0.36
N LEU A 11 4.43 -5.51 0.26
CA LEU A 11 4.38 -6.37 1.44
C LEU A 11 5.54 -6.10 2.40
N ALA A 12 6.69 -5.70 1.87
CA ALA A 12 7.83 -5.33 2.71
C ALA A 12 7.66 -3.95 3.36
N ASN A 13 6.68 -3.17 2.94
CA ASN A 13 6.52 -1.78 3.38
C ASN A 13 5.17 -1.48 4.02
N GLY A 14 4.60 -2.46 4.69
CA GLY A 14 3.40 -2.23 5.49
C GLY A 14 2.08 -2.48 4.78
N TRP A 15 2.12 -2.72 3.47
CA TRP A 15 0.90 -3.08 2.74
C TRP A 15 0.53 -4.53 3.06
N GLN A 16 -0.76 -4.83 2.93
CA GLN A 16 -1.23 -6.22 3.10
C GLN A 16 -2.22 -6.53 1.99
N MET A 17 -2.32 -7.81 1.64
CA MET A 17 -3.26 -8.21 0.60
C MET A 17 -4.68 -8.18 1.15
N MET A 18 -5.55 -7.41 0.51
CA MET A 18 -6.96 -7.32 0.88
C MET A 18 -7.77 -7.34 -0.40
N ALA A 19 -8.72 -8.24 -0.49
CA ALA A 19 -9.56 -8.40 -1.68
C ALA A 19 -8.71 -8.52 -2.96
N GLY A 20 -7.56 -9.19 -2.87
CA GLY A 20 -6.71 -9.43 -4.03
C GLY A 20 -5.79 -8.30 -4.42
N ALA A 21 -5.71 -7.23 -3.63
CA ALA A 21 -4.86 -6.07 -3.96
C ALA A 21 -4.03 -5.65 -2.75
N PRO A 22 -2.75 -5.27 -2.97
CA PRO A 22 -1.96 -4.68 -1.89
C PRO A 22 -2.63 -3.40 -1.41
N SER A 23 -2.88 -3.30 -0.12
CA SER A 23 -3.67 -2.23 0.45
C SER A 23 -3.06 -1.67 1.72
N LEU A 24 -3.29 -0.38 1.95
CA LEU A 24 -3.01 0.28 3.22
C LEU A 24 -4.33 0.54 3.93
N THR A 25 -4.32 0.39 5.24
CA THR A 25 -5.53 0.52 6.04
C THR A 25 -5.50 1.82 6.84
N ARG A 26 -6.67 2.22 7.32
CA ARG A 26 -6.80 3.33 8.24
C ARG A 26 -6.14 2.94 9.58
N PRO A 27 -5.26 3.78 10.14
CA PRO A 27 -4.55 3.39 11.37
C PRO A 27 -5.48 3.05 12.53
N SER A 28 -6.62 3.73 12.65
CA SER A 28 -7.57 3.47 13.72
C SER A 28 -8.55 2.35 13.38
N ALA A 29 -8.51 1.80 12.17
CA ALA A 29 -9.39 0.73 11.74
C ALA A 29 -8.60 -0.20 10.81
N PRO A 30 -7.77 -1.09 11.36
CA PRO A 30 -6.80 -1.86 10.55
C PRO A 30 -7.42 -2.89 9.60
N LYS A 31 -8.72 -3.06 9.64
CA LYS A 31 -9.40 -3.91 8.66
C LYS A 31 -10.04 -3.11 7.53
N GLU A 32 -9.89 -1.80 7.54
CA GLU A 32 -10.55 -0.93 6.57
C GLU A 32 -9.52 -0.36 5.60
N ALA A 33 -9.47 -0.92 4.40
CA ALA A 33 -8.55 -0.44 3.37
C ALA A 33 -8.95 0.96 2.89
N ILE A 34 -7.97 1.85 2.78
CA ILE A 34 -8.20 3.22 2.31
C ILE A 34 -7.35 3.57 1.09
N VAL A 35 -6.29 2.83 0.82
CA VAL A 35 -5.46 2.97 -0.37
C VAL A 35 -5.18 1.57 -0.90
N ARG A 36 -5.21 1.40 -2.21
CA ARG A 36 -4.83 0.11 -2.80
C ARG A 36 -4.16 0.29 -4.16
N MET A 37 -3.34 -0.67 -4.52
CA MET A 37 -2.80 -0.78 -5.87
C MET A 37 -3.56 -1.89 -6.60
N VAL A 38 -4.19 -1.55 -7.71
CA VAL A 38 -4.86 -2.54 -8.55
C VAL A 38 -3.88 -2.92 -9.65
N LEU A 39 -3.32 -4.12 -9.54
CA LEU A 39 -2.24 -4.58 -10.42
C LEU A 39 -2.84 -5.36 -11.59
N LYS A 40 -2.96 -4.69 -12.73
CA LYS A 40 -3.52 -5.31 -13.94
C LYS A 40 -2.40 -5.95 -14.75
N ALA A 41 -2.76 -6.47 -15.93
CA ALA A 41 -1.78 -7.21 -16.74
C ALA A 41 -0.60 -6.35 -17.18
N THR A 42 -0.84 -5.09 -17.55
CA THR A 42 0.19 -4.21 -18.10
C THR A 42 0.36 -2.89 -17.35
N VAL A 43 -0.54 -2.57 -16.44
CA VAL A 43 -0.52 -1.31 -15.70
C VAL A 43 -0.87 -1.54 -14.25
N ALA A 44 -0.36 -0.66 -13.39
CA ALA A 44 -0.74 -0.60 -11.99
C ALA A 44 -1.54 0.69 -11.78
N ASN A 45 -2.68 0.58 -11.11
CA ASN A 45 -3.49 1.74 -10.75
C ASN A 45 -3.41 1.98 -9.26
N LEU A 46 -3.37 3.25 -8.88
CA LEU A 46 -3.42 3.66 -7.48
C LEU A 46 -4.81 4.21 -7.20
N GLU A 47 -5.47 3.64 -6.20
CA GLU A 47 -6.83 4.01 -5.85
C GLU A 47 -6.94 4.38 -4.38
N VAL A 48 -7.78 5.35 -4.10
CA VAL A 48 -8.09 5.76 -2.73
C VAL A 48 -9.58 5.62 -2.48
N LYS A 49 -9.94 5.32 -1.25
CA LYS A 49 -11.33 5.16 -0.87
C LYS A 49 -11.91 6.51 -0.47
N LYS A 50 -13.01 6.88 -1.11
CA LYS A 50 -13.71 8.13 -0.81
C LYS A 50 -14.56 7.97 0.46
N PRO A 51 -14.92 9.08 1.12
CA PRO A 51 -15.79 9.00 2.32
C PRO A 51 -17.10 8.27 2.07
N ALA A 52 -17.61 8.32 0.85
CA ALA A 52 -18.85 7.62 0.51
C ALA A 52 -18.66 6.11 0.33
N GLY A 53 -17.43 5.62 0.46
CA GLY A 53 -17.14 4.19 0.35
C GLY A 53 -16.76 3.72 -1.03
N LYS A 54 -16.73 4.61 -2.02
CA LYS A 54 -16.34 4.26 -3.37
C LYS A 54 -14.83 4.44 -3.57
N TRP A 55 -14.24 3.58 -4.39
CA TRP A 55 -12.85 3.70 -4.76
C TRP A 55 -12.69 4.65 -5.94
N GLU A 56 -11.68 5.51 -5.85
CA GLU A 56 -11.36 6.43 -6.93
C GLU A 56 -9.93 6.19 -7.39
N LYS A 57 -9.78 5.99 -8.71
CA LYS A 57 -8.45 5.89 -9.29
C LYS A 57 -7.84 7.29 -9.34
N ILE A 58 -6.71 7.48 -8.67
CA ILE A 58 -6.03 8.79 -8.68
C ILE A 58 -4.83 8.79 -9.61
N SER A 59 -4.32 7.62 -9.99
CA SER A 59 -3.16 7.53 -10.87
C SER A 59 -3.06 6.12 -11.43
N GLY A 60 -2.32 5.97 -12.51
CA GLY A 60 -2.01 4.68 -13.08
C GLY A 60 -0.81 4.81 -14.00
N GLU A 61 -0.01 3.75 -14.08
CA GLU A 61 1.18 3.77 -14.93
C GLU A 61 1.52 2.36 -15.40
N SER A 62 2.12 2.28 -16.58
CA SER A 62 2.59 0.98 -17.07
C SER A 62 3.79 0.54 -16.25
N TYR A 63 3.94 -0.76 -16.08
CA TYR A 63 5.04 -1.30 -15.28
C TYR A 63 6.41 -0.85 -15.79
N ALA A 64 6.54 -0.71 -17.10
CA ALA A 64 7.80 -0.30 -17.69
C ALA A 64 8.26 1.09 -17.26
N ARG A 65 7.32 1.93 -16.83
CA ARG A 65 7.62 3.31 -16.41
C ARG A 65 7.69 3.47 -14.89
N ILE A 66 7.48 2.40 -14.15
CA ILE A 66 7.57 2.46 -12.69
C ILE A 66 8.97 2.02 -12.30
N GLN A 67 9.73 2.91 -11.67
CA GLN A 67 11.11 2.65 -11.28
C GLN A 67 11.30 2.91 -9.79
N PRO A 68 12.09 2.08 -9.10
CA PRO A 68 12.35 2.33 -7.69
C PRO A 68 13.27 3.55 -7.53
N ASP A 69 12.96 4.38 -6.55
CA ASP A 69 13.83 5.50 -6.19
C ASP A 69 15.15 4.92 -5.69
N PRO A 70 16.31 5.39 -6.20
CA PRO A 70 17.61 4.83 -5.78
C PRO A 70 17.91 5.00 -4.29
N GLU A 71 17.34 6.01 -3.64
CA GLU A 71 17.62 6.27 -2.23
C GLU A 71 16.62 5.60 -1.30
N THR A 72 15.34 5.61 -1.65
CA THR A 72 14.28 5.15 -0.77
C THR A 72 13.69 3.81 -1.18
N GLY A 73 13.89 3.39 -2.43
CA GLY A 73 13.26 2.21 -2.99
C GLY A 73 11.78 2.42 -3.34
N LEU A 74 11.23 3.60 -3.09
CA LEU A 74 9.83 3.88 -3.35
C LEU A 74 9.55 3.85 -4.86
N PRO A 75 8.53 3.11 -5.31
CA PRO A 75 8.20 3.10 -6.74
C PRO A 75 7.78 4.49 -7.22
N GLN A 76 8.51 5.00 -8.20
CA GLN A 76 8.21 6.30 -8.80
C GLN A 76 7.34 6.11 -10.04
N GLY A 77 6.47 7.07 -10.29
CA GLY A 77 5.58 7.04 -11.44
C GLY A 77 4.16 6.64 -11.11
N LEU A 78 3.92 6.04 -9.95
CA LEU A 78 2.58 5.62 -9.55
C LEU A 78 1.73 6.73 -8.96
N GLY A 79 2.36 7.85 -8.56
CA GLY A 79 1.59 8.97 -8.03
C GLY A 79 1.35 8.93 -6.53
N PHE A 80 2.20 8.25 -5.77
CA PHE A 80 2.07 8.22 -4.31
C PHE A 80 2.12 9.60 -3.69
N GLU A 81 2.80 10.55 -4.35
CA GLU A 81 2.88 11.93 -3.87
C GLU A 81 1.51 12.62 -3.85
N LYS A 82 0.53 12.06 -4.52
CA LYS A 82 -0.84 12.61 -4.52
C LYS A 82 -1.62 12.24 -3.26
N ILE A 83 -1.08 11.33 -2.45
CA ILE A 83 -1.71 10.92 -1.19
C ILE A 83 -1.07 11.70 -0.06
N PRO A 84 -1.84 12.55 0.65
CA PRO A 84 -1.27 13.32 1.75
C PRO A 84 -0.69 12.41 2.83
N SER A 85 0.50 12.76 3.31
CA SER A 85 1.18 12.01 4.38
C SER A 85 1.36 10.53 4.07
N PHE A 86 1.61 10.19 2.80
CA PHE A 86 1.72 8.81 2.37
C PHE A 86 2.79 8.04 3.14
N THR A 87 3.97 8.62 3.33
CA THR A 87 5.06 7.96 4.04
C THR A 87 4.67 7.64 5.48
N MET A 88 3.99 8.59 6.13
CA MET A 88 3.49 8.38 7.49
C MET A 88 2.45 7.26 7.52
N LEU A 89 1.54 7.24 6.54
CA LEU A 89 0.52 6.20 6.45
C LEU A 89 1.16 4.82 6.30
N MET A 90 2.17 4.69 5.43
CA MET A 90 2.89 3.42 5.28
C MET A 90 3.57 3.02 6.59
N GLN A 91 4.20 3.96 7.26
CA GLN A 91 4.89 3.66 8.51
C GLN A 91 3.90 3.20 9.58
N GLN A 92 2.75 3.85 9.67
CA GLN A 92 1.71 3.45 10.63
C GLN A 92 1.19 2.04 10.34
N ASN A 93 1.01 1.71 9.06
CA ASN A 93 0.59 0.36 8.68
C ASN A 93 1.66 -0.67 9.06
N LYS A 94 2.92 -0.33 8.83
CA LYS A 94 4.04 -1.19 9.16
C LYS A 94 4.12 -1.41 10.67
N ASP A 95 3.97 -0.34 11.45
CA ASP A 95 3.96 -0.43 12.90
C ASP A 95 2.80 -1.27 13.43
N ASN A 96 1.63 -1.11 12.84
CA ASN A 96 0.46 -1.90 13.23
C ASN A 96 0.67 -3.39 12.99
N GLN A 97 1.32 -3.75 11.89
CA GLN A 97 1.61 -5.14 11.59
C GLN A 97 2.61 -5.74 12.58
N VAL A 98 3.66 -4.99 12.87
CA VAL A 98 4.65 -5.45 13.86
C VAL A 98 4.02 -5.59 15.23
N PHE A 99 3.23 -4.59 15.64
CA PHE A 99 2.58 -4.60 16.93
C PHE A 99 1.58 -5.76 17.05
N ALA A 100 0.82 -6.02 16.01
CA ALA A 100 -0.12 -7.14 16.00
C ALA A 100 0.61 -8.47 16.13
N LYS A 101 1.74 -8.64 15.44
CA LYS A 101 2.57 -9.84 15.57
C LYS A 101 3.10 -9.99 16.97
N MET A 102 3.66 -8.93 17.52
CA MET A 102 4.20 -8.97 18.89
C MET A 102 3.10 -9.22 19.91
N GLY A 103 1.96 -8.57 19.73
CA GLY A 103 0.81 -8.80 20.61
C GLY A 103 0.34 -10.22 20.59
N GLY A 104 0.33 -10.85 19.43
CA GLY A 104 -0.04 -12.24 19.29
C GLY A 104 0.97 -13.19 19.93
N MET A 105 2.25 -12.81 19.93
CA MET A 105 3.31 -13.63 20.53
C MET A 105 3.44 -13.41 22.02
N THR A 106 3.23 -12.20 22.49
CA THR A 106 3.51 -11.82 23.87
C THR A 106 2.27 -11.70 24.72
N LYS A 107 1.13 -11.85 24.16
CA LYS A 107 -0.12 -11.70 24.88
C LYS A 107 -0.19 -12.71 25.99
N PRO A 108 -0.22 -12.29 27.21
CA PRO A 108 -0.23 -13.22 28.30
C PRO A 108 -1.59 -13.78 28.49
N ARG A 109 -2.08 -14.28 28.55
CA ARG A 109 -3.34 -14.56 28.91
C ARG A 109 -4.29 -14.51 28.28
#